data_ddb541e74b7654bee7c19975f4fa7466
#
_entry.id   ddb541e74b7654bee7c19975f4fa7466
#
_cell.length_a   1.000
_cell.length_b   1.000
_cell.length_c   1.000
_cell.angle_alpha   90.00
_cell.angle_beta   90.00
_cell.angle_gamma   90.00
#
_symmetry.space_group_name_H-M   'P 1'
#
loop_
_entity.id
_entity.type
_entity.pdbx_description
1 polymer ?
#
loop_
_entity_poly.entity_id
_entity_poly.type
_entity_poly.pdbx_seq_one_letter_code
_entity_poly.pdbx_strand_id
1 'polypeptide(L)'
;MKQYLDLGLKLKKVHRALEFNQSPWLKPYIDLNTRLRRNATCKFDEDQAKLMNNSYFGKTCENVRKYKDVIICTDKESIQKLMKKEKCDGWTTYNGNLAAVLLNRNVVKLDKPRYVGTAILGISKEIMYDFHYNYMMKEYANVKLLFTDTDSFCYHITTENDLYKDIKGNAWYDFSNYLEVHNNFDESKHLIPGYFKDEFAGQPILEFVGLRPKMYSIQPLEGAKKATAKGVDRKVRNEDLSHQDYKQSLFGEQQFTHNMVRIAQEKHKLYTVEMEKKSLSPFSDKKYITRNGDDFTTYSYGHYRISNQ
;
A
#
# COMPACT_ATOMS: atom_id res chain seq x y z
N MET A 1 21.42 4.42 -4.42
CA MET A 1 22.25 4.51 -5.67
C MET A 1 23.31 3.42 -5.69
N LYS A 2 24.12 3.27 -4.64
CA LYS A 2 25.17 2.24 -4.57
C LYS A 2 24.60 0.85 -4.91
N GLN A 3 23.56 0.40 -4.24
CA GLN A 3 22.88 -0.88 -4.49
C GLN A 3 22.48 -1.09 -5.97
N TYR A 4 22.00 -0.04 -6.65
CA TYR A 4 21.67 -0.16 -8.07
C TYR A 4 22.91 -0.37 -8.96
N LEU A 5 24.04 0.27 -8.60
CA LEU A 5 25.31 0.06 -9.31
C LEU A 5 25.84 -1.35 -9.06
N ASP A 6 25.77 -1.81 -7.82
CA ASP A 6 26.20 -3.18 -7.42
C ASP A 6 25.34 -4.25 -8.12
N LEU A 7 24.08 -3.96 -8.42
CA LEU A 7 23.15 -4.79 -9.19
C LEU A 7 23.30 -4.64 -10.72
N GLY A 8 24.31 -3.92 -11.20
CA GLY A 8 24.67 -3.84 -12.62
C GLY A 8 24.03 -2.67 -13.40
N LEU A 9 23.28 -1.76 -12.73
CA LEU A 9 22.78 -0.56 -13.41
C LEU A 9 23.91 0.44 -13.64
N LYS A 10 23.83 1.17 -14.78
CA LYS A 10 24.84 2.17 -15.16
C LYS A 10 24.33 3.58 -14.90
N LEU A 11 25.08 4.36 -14.13
CA LEU A 11 24.81 5.79 -13.95
C LEU A 11 25.18 6.55 -15.22
N LYS A 12 24.21 7.10 -15.91
CA LYS A 12 24.47 7.88 -17.15
C LYS A 12 24.77 9.34 -16.88
N LYS A 13 24.04 9.99 -15.96
CA LYS A 13 24.18 11.42 -15.70
C LYS A 13 23.64 11.78 -14.30
N VAL A 14 24.35 12.66 -13.60
CA VAL A 14 23.86 13.32 -12.38
C VAL A 14 23.39 14.72 -12.78
N HIS A 15 22.10 15.01 -12.64
CA HIS A 15 21.53 16.31 -12.98
C HIS A 15 21.63 17.30 -11.82
N ARG A 16 21.46 16.81 -10.59
CA ARG A 16 21.52 17.62 -9.36
C ARG A 16 21.85 16.72 -8.18
N ALA A 17 22.62 17.22 -7.25
CA ALA A 17 22.84 16.65 -5.93
C ALA A 17 22.34 17.63 -4.87
N LEU A 18 21.72 17.10 -3.81
CA LEU A 18 21.33 17.86 -2.64
C LEU A 18 22.02 17.25 -1.43
N GLU A 19 22.66 18.08 -0.64
CA GLU A 19 23.35 17.70 0.59
C GLU A 19 22.55 18.19 1.80
N PHE A 20 22.47 17.37 2.83
CA PHE A 20 21.74 17.67 4.06
C PHE A 20 22.56 17.31 5.28
N ASN A 21 22.52 18.16 6.30
CA ASN A 21 22.94 17.79 7.63
C ASN A 21 21.93 16.82 8.22
N GLN A 22 22.41 15.66 8.70
CA GLN A 22 21.57 14.59 9.21
C GLN A 22 21.65 14.50 10.73
N SER A 23 20.51 14.27 11.36
CA SER A 23 20.43 13.96 12.79
C SER A 23 19.19 13.09 13.06
N PRO A 24 19.17 12.31 14.15
CA PRO A 24 18.04 11.45 14.50
C PRO A 24 16.88 12.22 15.17
N TRP A 25 16.56 13.41 14.66
CA TRP A 25 15.60 14.35 15.27
C TRP A 25 14.18 13.80 15.40
N LEU A 26 13.78 12.86 14.54
CA LEU A 26 12.46 12.21 14.58
C LEU A 26 12.43 10.99 15.50
N LYS A 27 13.59 10.47 15.90
CA LYS A 27 13.69 9.24 16.69
C LYS A 27 12.87 9.26 17.98
N PRO A 28 12.89 10.32 18.81
CA PRO A 28 12.11 10.35 20.05
C PRO A 28 10.59 10.18 19.82
N TYR A 29 10.06 10.75 18.73
CA TYR A 29 8.66 10.63 18.36
C TYR A 29 8.31 9.20 17.91
N ILE A 30 9.13 8.59 17.08
CA ILE A 30 8.95 7.22 16.60
C ILE A 30 9.05 6.22 17.75
N ASP A 31 10.06 6.39 18.64
CA ASP A 31 10.26 5.53 19.80
C ASP A 31 9.08 5.62 20.78
N LEU A 32 8.53 6.82 20.99
CA LEU A 32 7.33 7.01 21.82
C LEU A 32 6.14 6.22 21.26
N ASN A 33 5.82 6.40 19.98
CA ASN A 33 4.68 5.71 19.38
C ASN A 33 4.90 4.20 19.30
N THR A 34 6.13 3.74 19.07
CA THR A 34 6.47 2.32 19.10
C THR A 34 6.28 1.73 20.50
N ARG A 35 6.68 2.46 21.54
CA ARG A 35 6.45 2.04 22.93
C ARG A 35 4.95 2.00 23.27
N LEU A 36 4.18 3.02 22.87
CA LEU A 36 2.73 3.05 23.05
C LEU A 36 2.07 1.86 22.34
N ARG A 37 2.53 1.53 21.14
CA ARG A 37 2.05 0.39 20.37
C ARG A 37 2.34 -0.95 21.07
N ARG A 38 3.53 -1.13 21.64
CA ARG A 38 3.90 -2.35 22.39
C ARG A 38 3.06 -2.55 23.66
N ASN A 39 2.75 -1.44 24.33
CA ASN A 39 2.01 -1.45 25.60
C ASN A 39 0.49 -1.36 25.38
N ALA A 40 0.02 -1.37 24.15
CA ALA A 40 -1.39 -1.28 23.84
C ALA A 40 -2.15 -2.52 24.35
N THR A 41 -3.23 -2.28 25.09
CA THR A 41 -4.09 -3.34 25.64
C THR A 41 -5.27 -3.65 24.73
N CYS A 42 -5.51 -2.82 23.71
CA CYS A 42 -6.57 -3.03 22.74
C CYS A 42 -6.09 -2.71 21.31
N LYS A 43 -6.78 -3.27 20.34
CA LYS A 43 -6.47 -3.09 18.92
C LYS A 43 -6.57 -1.65 18.45
N PHE A 44 -7.47 -0.87 19.04
CA PHE A 44 -7.62 0.54 18.70
C PHE A 44 -6.36 1.34 19.05
N ASP A 45 -5.81 1.17 20.24
CA ASP A 45 -4.60 1.88 20.68
C ASP A 45 -3.38 1.46 19.88
N GLU A 46 -3.27 0.17 19.54
CA GLU A 46 -2.22 -0.34 18.64
C GLU A 46 -2.27 0.33 17.27
N ASP A 47 -3.46 0.35 16.65
CA ASP A 47 -3.67 0.94 15.33
C ASP A 47 -3.50 2.46 15.35
N GLN A 48 -3.90 3.14 16.44
CA GLN A 48 -3.68 4.57 16.65
C GLN A 48 -2.19 4.91 16.69
N ALA A 49 -1.41 4.20 17.48
CA ALA A 49 0.03 4.42 17.57
C ALA A 49 0.75 4.15 16.22
N LYS A 50 0.32 3.11 15.50
CA LYS A 50 0.78 2.84 14.12
C LYS A 50 0.42 3.97 13.17
N LEU A 51 -0.81 4.50 13.26
CA LEU A 51 -1.26 5.62 12.44
C LEU A 51 -0.44 6.87 12.69
N MET A 52 -0.08 7.15 13.94
CA MET A 52 0.74 8.34 14.30
C MET A 52 2.09 8.32 13.59
N ASN A 53 2.79 7.19 13.56
CA ASN A 53 4.04 7.03 12.83
C ASN A 53 3.85 7.19 11.30
N ASN A 54 2.84 6.53 10.72
CA ASN A 54 2.59 6.58 9.28
C ASN A 54 2.09 7.96 8.81
N SER A 55 1.32 8.67 9.62
CA SER A 55 0.78 9.99 9.28
C SER A 55 1.86 11.05 9.17
N TYR A 56 2.92 10.96 9.97
CA TYR A 56 4.06 11.84 9.85
C TYR A 56 4.69 11.75 8.44
N PHE A 57 4.99 10.53 7.99
CA PHE A 57 5.48 10.29 6.62
C PHE A 57 4.52 10.87 5.57
N GLY A 58 3.21 10.59 5.68
CA GLY A 58 2.19 11.12 4.77
C GLY A 58 2.19 12.65 4.71
N LYS A 59 2.33 13.32 5.86
CA LYS A 59 2.38 14.79 5.95
C LYS A 59 3.60 15.41 5.28
N THR A 60 4.74 14.75 5.25
CA THR A 60 5.92 15.26 4.52
C THR A 60 5.71 15.31 3.01
N CYS A 61 4.87 14.42 2.47
CA CYS A 61 4.58 14.30 1.04
C CYS A 61 3.27 14.99 0.61
N GLU A 62 2.59 15.70 1.52
CA GLU A 62 1.29 16.29 1.28
C GLU A 62 1.29 17.34 0.15
N ASN A 63 0.30 17.27 -0.74
CA ASN A 63 0.14 18.25 -1.81
C ASN A 63 -0.67 19.47 -1.34
N VAL A 64 0.00 20.45 -0.79
CA VAL A 64 -0.61 21.69 -0.27
C VAL A 64 -1.28 22.56 -1.34
N ARG A 65 -1.02 22.35 -2.65
CA ARG A 65 -1.69 23.08 -3.73
C ARG A 65 -3.19 22.75 -3.82
N LYS A 66 -3.61 21.63 -3.25
CA LYS A 66 -5.03 21.23 -3.21
C LYS A 66 -5.82 21.85 -2.07
N TYR A 67 -5.16 22.59 -1.18
CA TYR A 67 -5.86 23.25 -0.07
C TYR A 67 -6.75 24.37 -0.56
N LYS A 68 -7.94 24.42 0.00
CA LYS A 68 -8.93 25.49 -0.20
C LYS A 68 -9.15 26.21 1.12
N ASP A 69 -9.44 27.50 1.04
CA ASP A 69 -9.96 28.23 2.19
C ASP A 69 -11.47 28.06 2.20
N VAL A 70 -12.00 27.56 3.32
CA VAL A 70 -13.45 27.34 3.49
C VAL A 70 -13.97 28.40 4.43
N ILE A 71 -14.91 29.22 3.95
CA ILE A 71 -15.56 30.27 4.74
C ILE A 71 -16.99 29.84 4.99
N ILE A 72 -17.37 29.77 6.25
CA ILE A 72 -18.73 29.49 6.67
C ILE A 72 -19.48 30.80 6.73
N CYS A 73 -20.64 30.85 6.08
CA CYS A 73 -21.51 32.01 6.01
C CYS A 73 -22.91 31.68 6.51
N THR A 74 -23.49 32.59 7.27
CA THR A 74 -24.84 32.49 7.83
C THR A 74 -25.85 33.49 7.18
N ASP A 75 -25.37 34.41 6.35
CA ASP A 75 -26.16 35.41 5.67
C ASP A 75 -25.95 35.40 4.15
N LYS A 76 -26.98 35.81 3.43
CA LYS A 76 -27.00 35.81 1.95
C LYS A 76 -26.04 36.82 1.33
N GLU A 77 -25.81 37.95 1.99
CA GLU A 77 -24.93 38.99 1.47
C GLU A 77 -23.47 38.56 1.44
N SER A 78 -23.03 37.98 2.53
CA SER A 78 -21.68 37.38 2.63
C SER A 78 -21.46 36.29 1.61
N ILE A 79 -22.44 35.40 1.41
CA ILE A 79 -22.36 34.35 0.40
C ILE A 79 -22.20 34.96 -0.99
N GLN A 80 -23.08 35.92 -1.37
CA GLN A 80 -23.04 36.55 -2.69
C GLN A 80 -21.72 37.30 -2.92
N LYS A 81 -21.21 38.00 -1.90
CA LYS A 81 -19.93 38.70 -1.96
C LYS A 81 -18.77 37.77 -2.19
N LEU A 82 -18.76 36.59 -1.54
CA LEU A 82 -17.70 35.60 -1.71
C LEU A 82 -17.80 34.86 -3.04
N MET A 83 -19.02 34.56 -3.51
CA MET A 83 -19.24 33.90 -4.80
C MET A 83 -18.79 34.77 -5.99
N LYS A 84 -18.85 36.11 -5.87
CA LYS A 84 -18.39 37.04 -6.91
C LYS A 84 -16.86 37.15 -7.00
N LYS A 85 -16.12 36.57 -6.03
CA LYS A 85 -14.66 36.61 -6.09
C LYS A 85 -14.17 35.63 -7.16
N GLU A 86 -13.21 36.03 -7.99
CA GLU A 86 -12.55 35.20 -9.01
C GLU A 86 -11.99 33.90 -8.45
N LYS A 87 -11.52 33.94 -7.22
CA LYS A 87 -10.98 32.76 -6.53
C LYS A 87 -12.05 31.80 -5.97
N CYS A 88 -13.34 32.06 -6.17
CA CYS A 88 -14.40 31.15 -5.75
C CYS A 88 -14.38 29.87 -6.57
N ASP A 89 -14.22 28.74 -5.88
CA ASP A 89 -14.15 27.40 -6.48
C ASP A 89 -15.50 26.66 -6.38
N GLY A 90 -16.42 27.21 -5.60
CA GLY A 90 -17.76 26.67 -5.40
C GLY A 90 -18.31 26.98 -4.02
N TRP A 91 -19.52 26.52 -3.78
CA TRP A 91 -20.19 26.64 -2.48
C TRP A 91 -21.11 25.45 -2.24
N THR A 92 -21.43 25.24 -0.97
CA THR A 92 -22.38 24.23 -0.54
C THR A 92 -23.32 24.83 0.48
N THR A 93 -24.61 24.74 0.25
CA THR A 93 -25.64 25.12 1.20
C THR A 93 -26.03 23.90 2.03
N TYR A 94 -25.93 24.01 3.35
CA TYR A 94 -26.33 22.95 4.27
C TYR A 94 -27.80 23.08 4.68
N ASN A 95 -28.24 24.32 4.93
CA ASN A 95 -29.64 24.67 5.21
C ASN A 95 -29.91 26.13 4.83
N GLY A 96 -31.09 26.65 5.16
CA GLY A 96 -31.48 28.03 4.82
C GLY A 96 -30.57 29.13 5.40
N ASN A 97 -29.84 28.84 6.47
CA ASN A 97 -29.02 29.79 7.21
C ASN A 97 -27.54 29.41 7.31
N LEU A 98 -27.09 28.40 6.58
CA LEU A 98 -25.71 27.96 6.64
C LEU A 98 -25.20 27.51 5.29
N ALA A 99 -24.13 28.13 4.84
CA ALA A 99 -23.42 27.74 3.63
C ALA A 99 -21.87 27.77 3.84
N ALA A 100 -21.17 26.96 3.12
CA ALA A 100 -19.72 27.00 3.01
C ALA A 100 -19.31 27.45 1.61
N VAL A 101 -18.46 28.48 1.52
CA VAL A 101 -17.87 28.95 0.26
C VAL A 101 -16.41 28.51 0.21
N LEU A 102 -16.03 27.83 -0.87
CA LEU A 102 -14.66 27.36 -1.10
C LEU A 102 -13.93 28.37 -1.97
N LEU A 103 -12.77 28.79 -1.49
CA LEU A 103 -11.91 29.72 -2.20
C LEU A 103 -10.56 29.10 -2.51
N ASN A 104 -10.09 29.29 -3.73
CA ASN A 104 -8.71 28.95 -4.08
C ASN A 104 -7.74 29.86 -3.34
N ARG A 105 -6.61 29.31 -2.91
CA ARG A 105 -5.54 30.09 -2.29
C ARG A 105 -4.73 30.81 -3.36
N ASN A 106 -4.59 32.12 -3.24
CA ASN A 106 -3.76 32.92 -4.14
C ASN A 106 -2.27 32.65 -3.90
N VAL A 107 -1.89 32.35 -2.66
CA VAL A 107 -0.52 32.06 -2.27
C VAL A 107 -0.46 30.66 -1.65
N VAL A 108 0.40 29.83 -2.20
CA VAL A 108 0.65 28.48 -1.71
C VAL A 108 2.05 28.41 -1.15
N LYS A 109 2.18 28.14 0.16
CA LYS A 109 3.48 27.96 0.81
C LYS A 109 3.92 26.50 0.63
N LEU A 110 5.04 26.31 -0.08
CA LEU A 110 5.60 24.97 -0.35
C LEU A 110 6.66 24.63 0.72
N ASP A 111 6.23 24.45 1.96
CA ASP A 111 7.09 24.23 3.13
C ASP A 111 7.14 22.79 3.62
N LYS A 112 6.58 21.85 2.88
CA LYS A 112 6.63 20.42 3.24
C LYS A 112 8.02 19.84 2.94
N PRO A 113 8.65 19.14 3.89
CA PRO A 113 9.97 18.54 3.72
C PRO A 113 9.88 17.23 2.92
N ARG A 114 9.55 17.33 1.64
CA ARG A 114 9.34 16.18 0.74
C ARG A 114 10.57 15.28 0.61
N TYR A 115 11.76 15.84 0.80
CA TYR A 115 13.01 15.10 0.81
C TYR A 115 13.05 14.04 1.92
N VAL A 116 12.40 14.30 3.07
CA VAL A 116 12.27 13.31 4.16
C VAL A 116 11.43 12.12 3.69
N GLY A 117 10.25 12.37 3.12
CA GLY A 117 9.41 11.31 2.58
C GLY A 117 10.09 10.52 1.44
N THR A 118 10.86 11.21 0.58
CA THR A 118 11.64 10.56 -0.47
C THR A 118 12.73 9.67 0.10
N ALA A 119 13.43 10.13 1.16
CA ALA A 119 14.47 9.35 1.84
C ALA A 119 13.87 8.09 2.50
N ILE A 120 12.74 8.22 3.19
CA ILE A 120 12.04 7.09 3.82
C ILE A 120 11.67 6.02 2.77
N LEU A 121 11.08 6.43 1.64
CA LEU A 121 10.76 5.50 0.54
C LEU A 121 12.02 4.89 -0.09
N GLY A 122 13.09 5.66 -0.21
CA GLY A 122 14.38 5.19 -0.72
C GLY A 122 14.99 4.11 0.16
N ILE A 123 15.01 4.32 1.48
CA ILE A 123 15.52 3.35 2.46
C ILE A 123 14.64 2.10 2.49
N SER A 124 13.31 2.25 2.47
CA SER A 124 12.40 1.12 2.39
C SER A 124 12.68 0.25 1.16
N LYS A 125 12.86 0.86 -0.02
CA LYS A 125 13.24 0.12 -1.24
C LYS A 125 14.59 -0.57 -1.12
N GLU A 126 15.56 0.08 -0.49
CA GLU A 126 16.89 -0.51 -0.30
C GLU A 126 16.81 -1.80 0.53
N ILE A 127 16.07 -1.78 1.63
CA ILE A 127 15.83 -2.96 2.48
C ILE A 127 15.12 -4.06 1.68
N MET A 128 14.04 -3.71 0.95
CA MET A 128 13.30 -4.67 0.14
C MET A 128 14.17 -5.30 -0.94
N TYR A 129 14.97 -4.51 -1.66
CA TYR A 129 15.84 -5.02 -2.72
C TYR A 129 17.02 -5.83 -2.18
N ASP A 130 17.55 -5.45 -1.02
CA ASP A 130 18.61 -6.21 -0.37
C ASP A 130 18.11 -7.60 0.03
N PHE A 131 16.94 -7.68 0.64
CA PHE A 131 16.29 -8.96 0.94
C PHE A 131 16.04 -9.79 -0.32
N HIS A 132 15.50 -9.20 -1.38
CA HIS A 132 15.16 -9.93 -2.60
C HIS A 132 16.40 -10.39 -3.37
N TYR A 133 17.32 -9.47 -3.71
CA TYR A 133 18.45 -9.77 -4.59
C TYR A 133 19.66 -10.35 -3.88
N ASN A 134 19.92 -9.95 -2.64
CA ASN A 134 21.11 -10.35 -1.92
C ASN A 134 20.87 -11.52 -0.96
N TYR A 135 19.62 -11.78 -0.58
CA TYR A 135 19.26 -12.93 0.23
C TYR A 135 18.43 -13.94 -0.56
N MET A 136 17.17 -13.67 -0.90
CA MET A 136 16.25 -14.66 -1.48
C MET A 136 16.77 -15.28 -2.78
N MET A 137 17.27 -14.47 -3.72
CA MET A 137 17.78 -14.97 -5.01
C MET A 137 19.14 -15.67 -4.90
N LYS A 138 19.89 -15.47 -3.83
CA LYS A 138 21.16 -16.18 -3.59
C LYS A 138 20.98 -17.46 -2.80
N GLU A 139 20.07 -17.45 -1.84
CA GLU A 139 19.81 -18.59 -0.97
C GLU A 139 19.01 -19.69 -1.67
N TYR A 140 18.04 -19.28 -2.51
CA TYR A 140 17.12 -20.22 -3.18
C TYR A 140 17.31 -20.17 -4.69
N ALA A 141 17.81 -21.25 -5.29
CA ALA A 141 18.01 -21.34 -6.74
C ALA A 141 16.69 -21.23 -7.55
N ASN A 142 15.58 -21.73 -7.00
CA ASN A 142 14.26 -21.73 -7.64
C ASN A 142 13.26 -20.89 -6.84
N VAL A 143 13.47 -19.58 -6.84
CA VAL A 143 12.56 -18.61 -6.23
C VAL A 143 11.86 -17.79 -7.30
N LYS A 144 10.53 -17.72 -7.23
CA LYS A 144 9.70 -16.86 -8.10
C LYS A 144 8.95 -15.85 -7.25
N LEU A 145 9.09 -14.57 -7.59
CA LEU A 145 8.33 -13.50 -6.95
C LEU A 145 6.92 -13.48 -7.55
N LEU A 146 5.90 -13.74 -6.73
CA LEU A 146 4.50 -13.72 -7.14
C LEU A 146 3.91 -12.32 -7.06
N PHE A 147 4.15 -11.59 -5.98
CA PHE A 147 3.85 -10.17 -5.88
C PHE A 147 4.75 -9.44 -4.88
N THR A 148 4.78 -8.12 -5.02
CA THR A 148 5.31 -7.18 -4.02
C THR A 148 4.36 -5.99 -3.88
N ASP A 149 4.17 -5.51 -2.66
CA ASP A 149 3.37 -4.32 -2.37
C ASP A 149 4.05 -3.45 -1.32
N THR A 150 4.95 -2.59 -1.75
CA THR A 150 5.70 -1.60 -0.97
C THR A 150 6.64 -2.22 0.08
N ASP A 151 6.12 -2.97 1.04
CA ASP A 151 6.79 -3.52 2.23
C ASP A 151 6.52 -5.02 2.43
N SER A 152 6.02 -5.68 1.41
CA SER A 152 5.71 -7.10 1.46
C SER A 152 6.09 -7.83 0.18
N PHE A 153 6.42 -9.10 0.31
CA PHE A 153 6.65 -10.05 -0.77
C PHE A 153 5.80 -11.30 -0.61
N CYS A 154 5.47 -11.90 -1.73
CA CYS A 154 5.00 -13.27 -1.79
C CYS A 154 5.85 -14.03 -2.79
N TYR A 155 6.41 -15.16 -2.34
CA TYR A 155 7.29 -16.01 -3.14
C TYR A 155 6.70 -17.40 -3.36
N HIS A 156 7.00 -17.97 -4.50
CA HIS A 156 6.97 -19.40 -4.72
C HIS A 156 8.40 -19.91 -4.71
N ILE A 157 8.72 -20.77 -3.75
CA ILE A 157 10.07 -21.30 -3.54
C ILE A 157 10.01 -22.82 -3.72
N THR A 158 10.86 -23.35 -4.60
CA THR A 158 11.06 -24.79 -4.74
C THR A 158 12.37 -25.14 -4.06
N THR A 159 12.33 -25.90 -2.99
CA THR A 159 13.47 -26.34 -2.20
C THR A 159 13.31 -27.83 -1.85
N GLU A 160 14.42 -28.51 -1.65
CA GLU A 160 14.46 -29.91 -1.17
C GLU A 160 14.26 -29.98 0.35
N ASN A 161 14.56 -28.90 1.05
CA ASN A 161 14.47 -28.80 2.49
C ASN A 161 13.14 -28.22 2.94
N ASP A 162 12.83 -28.37 4.23
CA ASP A 162 11.74 -27.66 4.88
C ASP A 162 12.12 -26.19 5.07
N LEU A 163 11.47 -25.30 4.30
CA LEU A 163 11.70 -23.87 4.33
C LEU A 163 11.68 -23.29 5.75
N TYR A 164 10.76 -23.73 6.60
CA TYR A 164 10.60 -23.23 7.96
C TYR A 164 11.75 -23.64 8.89
N LYS A 165 12.47 -24.72 8.56
CA LYS A 165 13.72 -25.07 9.23
C LYS A 165 14.89 -24.24 8.72
N ASP A 166 14.95 -23.99 7.41
CA ASP A 166 16.03 -23.21 6.79
C ASP A 166 16.05 -21.76 7.27
N ILE A 167 14.88 -21.15 7.47
CA ILE A 167 14.79 -19.75 7.94
C ILE A 167 14.96 -19.59 9.45
N LYS A 168 14.97 -20.69 10.22
CA LYS A 168 15.08 -20.65 11.68
C LYS A 168 16.34 -19.91 12.13
N GLY A 169 16.17 -18.92 13.02
CA GLY A 169 17.27 -18.11 13.54
C GLY A 169 17.91 -17.17 12.52
N ASN A 170 17.39 -17.09 11.31
CA ASN A 170 17.91 -16.20 10.28
C ASN A 170 17.75 -14.73 10.66
N ALA A 171 18.77 -13.93 10.35
CA ALA A 171 18.85 -12.52 10.74
C ALA A 171 17.76 -11.63 10.12
N TRP A 172 17.17 -12.01 8.99
CA TRP A 172 16.18 -11.22 8.26
C TRP A 172 14.77 -11.30 8.83
N TYR A 173 14.44 -12.32 9.64
CA TYR A 173 13.06 -12.60 10.03
C TYR A 173 12.74 -12.16 11.46
N ASP A 174 11.50 -11.72 11.65
CA ASP A 174 10.82 -11.54 12.93
C ASP A 174 9.81 -12.69 13.10
N PHE A 175 10.05 -13.56 14.06
CA PHE A 175 9.23 -14.74 14.35
C PHE A 175 8.24 -14.53 15.50
N SER A 176 8.02 -13.29 15.92
CA SER A 176 7.18 -12.98 17.09
C SER A 176 5.68 -13.26 16.90
N ASN A 177 5.22 -13.56 15.68
CA ASN A 177 3.83 -13.92 15.40
C ASN A 177 3.58 -15.43 15.34
N TYR A 178 4.62 -16.24 15.48
CA TYR A 178 4.47 -17.69 15.60
C TYR A 178 3.83 -18.03 16.95
N LEU A 179 3.18 -19.18 17.03
CA LEU A 179 2.68 -19.68 18.32
C LEU A 179 3.87 -19.94 19.26
N GLU A 180 3.73 -19.68 20.56
CA GLU A 180 4.80 -19.88 21.55
C GLU A 180 5.33 -21.34 21.58
N VAL A 181 4.46 -22.28 21.24
CA VAL A 181 4.84 -23.70 21.12
C VAL A 181 5.60 -24.04 19.82
N HIS A 182 5.68 -23.12 18.88
CA HIS A 182 6.34 -23.35 17.62
C HIS A 182 7.87 -23.22 17.75
N ASN A 183 8.61 -24.12 17.13
CA ASN A 183 10.08 -24.18 17.24
C ASN A 183 10.82 -22.91 16.75
N ASN A 184 10.17 -22.06 15.98
CA ASN A 184 10.73 -20.83 15.46
C ASN A 184 10.28 -19.58 16.24
N PHE A 185 9.43 -19.71 17.29
CA PHE A 185 8.98 -18.58 18.08
C PHE A 185 10.15 -17.81 18.69
N ASP A 186 10.19 -16.50 18.46
CA ASP A 186 11.19 -15.58 19.02
C ASP A 186 10.64 -14.16 19.06
N GLU A 187 10.50 -13.60 20.26
CA GLU A 187 10.01 -12.23 20.48
C GLU A 187 11.11 -11.16 20.37
N SER A 188 12.37 -11.54 20.27
CA SER A 188 13.52 -10.61 20.36
C SER A 188 13.45 -9.48 19.33
N LYS A 189 12.79 -9.71 18.18
CA LYS A 189 12.66 -8.74 17.08
C LYS A 189 11.27 -8.14 16.95
N HIS A 190 10.39 -8.37 17.92
CA HIS A 190 9.02 -7.86 17.89
C HIS A 190 8.95 -6.34 17.74
N LEU A 191 8.26 -5.86 16.72
CA LEU A 191 8.09 -4.43 16.38
C LEU A 191 9.42 -3.67 16.14
N ILE A 192 10.49 -4.34 15.80
CA ILE A 192 11.73 -3.71 15.36
C ILE A 192 11.66 -3.52 13.83
N PRO A 193 11.82 -2.28 13.31
CA PRO A 193 11.80 -2.04 11.87
C PRO A 193 12.97 -2.73 11.15
N GLY A 194 12.71 -3.18 9.91
CA GLY A 194 13.72 -3.76 9.03
C GLY A 194 13.74 -5.28 9.00
N TYR A 195 12.93 -5.95 9.81
CA TYR A 195 12.75 -7.40 9.78
C TYR A 195 11.46 -7.79 9.06
N PHE A 196 11.50 -8.97 8.42
CA PHE A 196 10.37 -9.53 7.71
C PHE A 196 9.62 -10.52 8.58
N LYS A 197 8.32 -10.34 8.67
CA LYS A 197 7.41 -11.21 9.41
C LYS A 197 6.68 -12.14 8.46
N ASP A 198 6.64 -13.44 8.78
CA ASP A 198 5.79 -14.38 8.09
C ASP A 198 4.33 -14.13 8.47
N GLU A 199 3.54 -13.67 7.50
CA GLU A 199 2.13 -13.31 7.69
C GLU A 199 1.22 -14.51 7.97
N PHE A 200 1.70 -15.72 7.74
CA PHE A 200 0.98 -16.97 7.98
C PHE A 200 1.51 -17.78 9.17
N ALA A 201 2.48 -17.23 9.90
CA ALA A 201 3.00 -17.81 11.14
C ALA A 201 3.41 -19.30 11.02
N GLY A 202 4.09 -19.64 9.94
CA GLY A 202 4.57 -21.00 9.67
C GLY A 202 3.56 -21.89 8.95
N GLN A 203 2.37 -21.40 8.62
CA GLN A 203 1.42 -22.18 7.86
C GLN A 203 1.76 -22.19 6.36
N PRO A 204 1.80 -23.35 5.71
CA PRO A 204 2.00 -23.44 4.27
C PRO A 204 0.88 -22.75 3.50
N ILE A 205 1.24 -22.06 2.42
CA ILE A 205 0.30 -21.52 1.44
C ILE A 205 0.06 -22.59 0.38
N LEU A 206 -1.19 -23.03 0.21
CA LEU A 206 -1.56 -24.02 -0.79
C LEU A 206 -1.67 -23.41 -2.18
N GLU A 207 -2.34 -22.27 -2.28
CA GLU A 207 -2.61 -21.64 -3.56
C GLU A 207 -2.48 -20.12 -3.47
N PHE A 208 -1.96 -19.53 -4.54
CA PHE A 208 -1.97 -18.11 -4.80
C PHE A 208 -2.62 -17.83 -6.15
N VAL A 209 -3.57 -16.91 -6.17
CA VAL A 209 -4.21 -16.43 -7.41
C VAL A 209 -4.10 -14.91 -7.47
N GLY A 210 -3.41 -14.39 -8.47
CA GLY A 210 -3.23 -12.97 -8.69
C GLY A 210 -3.80 -12.51 -10.02
N LEU A 211 -4.82 -11.65 -10.01
CA LEU A 211 -5.41 -11.07 -11.21
C LEU A 211 -4.64 -9.82 -11.67
N ARG A 212 -4.27 -8.98 -10.71
CA ARG A 212 -3.52 -7.73 -10.92
C ARG A 212 -2.99 -7.18 -9.59
N PRO A 213 -2.11 -6.16 -9.62
CA PRO A 213 -1.65 -5.52 -8.38
C PRO A 213 -2.80 -5.10 -7.46
N LYS A 214 -2.73 -5.49 -6.20
CA LYS A 214 -3.77 -5.28 -5.17
C LYS A 214 -5.11 -5.97 -5.49
N MET A 215 -5.09 -7.06 -6.26
CA MET A 215 -6.24 -7.93 -6.52
C MET A 215 -5.75 -9.39 -6.61
N TYR A 216 -5.71 -10.07 -5.48
CA TYR A 216 -5.21 -11.43 -5.34
C TYR A 216 -5.87 -12.13 -4.16
N SER A 217 -5.78 -13.45 -4.16
CA SER A 217 -6.23 -14.31 -3.07
C SER A 217 -5.16 -15.35 -2.75
N ILE A 218 -4.90 -15.55 -1.47
CA ILE A 218 -3.97 -16.53 -0.91
C ILE A 218 -4.79 -17.51 -0.08
N GLN A 219 -4.65 -18.80 -0.35
CA GLN A 219 -5.29 -19.86 0.42
C GLN A 219 -4.23 -20.57 1.27
N PRO A 220 -4.23 -20.40 2.61
CA PRO A 220 -3.37 -21.19 3.50
C PRO A 220 -3.90 -22.61 3.63
N LEU A 221 -3.08 -23.50 4.19
CA LEU A 221 -3.44 -24.88 4.48
C LEU A 221 -4.64 -24.96 5.45
N GLU A 222 -4.61 -24.12 6.47
CA GLU A 222 -5.66 -24.01 7.46
C GLU A 222 -6.19 -22.59 7.58
N GLY A 223 -7.47 -22.45 7.89
CA GLY A 223 -8.11 -21.17 8.12
C GLY A 223 -8.64 -20.46 6.89
N ALA A 224 -9.01 -19.20 7.09
CA ALA A 224 -9.64 -18.40 6.03
C ALA A 224 -8.63 -17.86 5.02
N LYS A 225 -9.07 -17.72 3.77
CA LYS A 225 -8.26 -17.04 2.74
C LYS A 225 -7.86 -15.63 3.15
N LYS A 226 -6.68 -15.20 2.74
CA LYS A 226 -6.25 -13.79 2.79
C LYS A 226 -6.39 -13.19 1.39
N ALA A 227 -7.32 -12.25 1.22
CA ALA A 227 -7.60 -11.69 -0.09
C ALA A 227 -7.52 -10.16 -0.10
N THR A 228 -7.13 -9.62 -1.25
CA THR A 228 -7.10 -8.20 -1.53
C THR A 228 -7.84 -7.92 -2.84
N ALA A 229 -8.74 -6.94 -2.83
CA ALA A 229 -9.43 -6.47 -4.01
C ALA A 229 -9.60 -4.95 -3.93
N LYS A 230 -8.68 -4.21 -4.55
CA LYS A 230 -8.67 -2.74 -4.50
C LYS A 230 -9.93 -2.15 -5.11
N GLY A 231 -10.64 -1.37 -4.31
CA GLY A 231 -11.87 -0.69 -4.73
C GLY A 231 -13.13 -1.52 -4.54
N VAL A 232 -13.02 -2.70 -3.94
CA VAL A 232 -14.13 -3.55 -3.51
C VAL A 232 -14.38 -3.32 -2.03
N ASP A 233 -15.63 -3.30 -1.62
CA ASP A 233 -16.03 -3.19 -0.22
C ASP A 233 -15.42 -4.33 0.62
N ARG A 234 -15.09 -4.02 1.87
CA ARG A 234 -14.45 -5.00 2.75
C ARG A 234 -15.36 -6.20 3.04
N LYS A 235 -16.67 -5.96 3.19
CA LYS A 235 -17.64 -7.01 3.41
C LYS A 235 -17.70 -7.95 2.20
N VAL A 236 -17.92 -7.41 1.01
CA VAL A 236 -17.94 -8.18 -0.24
C VAL A 236 -16.66 -8.99 -0.41
N ARG A 237 -15.49 -8.37 -0.20
CA ARG A 237 -14.21 -9.07 -0.33
C ARG A 237 -14.04 -10.23 0.64
N ASN A 238 -14.51 -10.10 1.88
CA ASN A 238 -14.29 -11.10 2.93
C ASN A 238 -15.36 -12.18 2.95
N GLU A 239 -16.62 -11.81 2.70
CA GLU A 239 -17.79 -12.66 2.89
C GLU A 239 -18.33 -13.22 1.55
N ASP A 240 -18.45 -12.37 0.53
CA ASP A 240 -19.12 -12.74 -0.71
C ASP A 240 -18.18 -13.33 -1.77
N LEU A 241 -16.88 -12.96 -1.74
CA LEU A 241 -15.88 -13.47 -2.66
C LEU A 241 -15.11 -14.64 -2.07
N SER A 242 -15.14 -15.80 -2.70
CA SER A 242 -14.34 -16.98 -2.34
C SER A 242 -12.97 -17.00 -3.06
N HIS A 243 -12.04 -17.86 -2.64
CA HIS A 243 -10.80 -18.11 -3.37
C HIS A 243 -11.09 -18.67 -4.78
N GLN A 244 -12.14 -19.49 -4.89
CA GLN A 244 -12.56 -20.08 -6.16
C GLN A 244 -13.04 -19.02 -7.16
N ASP A 245 -13.64 -17.91 -6.72
CA ASP A 245 -14.06 -16.83 -7.62
C ASP A 245 -12.85 -16.14 -8.27
N TYR A 246 -11.75 -16.01 -7.54
CA TYR A 246 -10.48 -15.52 -8.13
C TYR A 246 -9.94 -16.50 -9.18
N LYS A 247 -10.04 -17.82 -8.94
CA LYS A 247 -9.65 -18.85 -9.92
C LYS A 247 -10.53 -18.80 -11.15
N GLN A 248 -11.85 -18.73 -10.98
CA GLN A 248 -12.80 -18.62 -12.09
C GLN A 248 -12.60 -17.32 -12.87
N SER A 249 -12.29 -16.21 -12.19
CA SER A 249 -11.96 -14.98 -12.88
C SER A 249 -10.68 -15.11 -13.71
N LEU A 250 -9.63 -15.77 -13.20
CA LEU A 250 -8.36 -15.91 -13.91
C LEU A 250 -8.45 -16.90 -15.08
N PHE A 251 -8.94 -18.11 -14.83
CA PHE A 251 -8.90 -19.21 -15.80
C PHE A 251 -10.17 -19.30 -16.66
N GLY A 252 -11.31 -18.89 -16.13
CA GLY A 252 -12.59 -18.88 -16.85
C GLY A 252 -12.95 -17.53 -17.47
N GLU A 253 -12.07 -16.52 -17.33
CA GLU A 253 -12.29 -15.15 -17.80
C GLU A 253 -13.61 -14.52 -17.29
N GLN A 254 -14.12 -15.01 -16.15
CA GLN A 254 -15.38 -14.57 -15.59
C GLN A 254 -15.22 -13.24 -14.86
N GLN A 255 -16.11 -12.30 -15.12
CA GLN A 255 -16.24 -11.07 -14.35
C GLN A 255 -17.29 -11.23 -13.26
N PHE A 256 -16.99 -10.75 -12.08
CA PHE A 256 -17.90 -10.72 -10.94
C PHE A 256 -18.33 -9.30 -10.63
N THR A 257 -19.62 -9.14 -10.34
CA THR A 257 -20.22 -7.86 -9.99
C THR A 257 -20.98 -8.01 -8.69
N HIS A 258 -20.87 -7.04 -7.78
CA HIS A 258 -21.55 -7.04 -6.49
C HIS A 258 -22.10 -5.66 -6.16
N ASN A 259 -23.19 -5.64 -5.41
CA ASN A 259 -23.72 -4.42 -4.82
C ASN A 259 -22.84 -3.98 -3.65
N MET A 260 -22.47 -2.73 -3.62
CA MET A 260 -21.61 -2.13 -2.61
C MET A 260 -22.20 -0.83 -2.10
N VAL A 261 -22.07 -0.61 -0.80
CA VAL A 261 -22.44 0.65 -0.16
C VAL A 261 -21.18 1.38 0.26
N ARG A 262 -21.02 2.60 -0.13
CA ARG A 262 -19.89 3.43 0.30
C ARG A 262 -20.33 4.78 0.80
N ILE A 263 -19.56 5.38 1.69
CA ILE A 263 -19.68 6.78 2.04
C ILE A 263 -18.98 7.59 0.95
N ALA A 264 -19.72 8.52 0.36
CA ALA A 264 -19.21 9.50 -0.59
C ALA A 264 -19.26 10.90 0.01
N GLN A 265 -18.49 11.80 -0.55
CA GLN A 265 -18.47 13.20 -0.17
C GLN A 265 -18.45 14.07 -1.43
N GLU A 266 -19.37 15.00 -1.50
CA GLU A 266 -19.40 16.04 -2.52
C GLU A 266 -19.63 17.39 -1.87
N LYS A 267 -18.78 18.37 -2.16
CA LYS A 267 -18.86 19.73 -1.62
C LYS A 267 -19.13 19.77 -0.10
N HIS A 268 -18.39 18.95 0.66
CA HIS A 268 -18.50 18.79 2.12
C HIS A 268 -19.80 18.19 2.66
N LYS A 269 -20.66 17.63 1.81
CA LYS A 269 -21.81 16.82 2.23
C LYS A 269 -21.43 15.35 2.17
N LEU A 270 -21.70 14.64 3.25
CA LEU A 270 -21.52 13.19 3.33
C LEU A 270 -22.84 12.49 3.02
N TYR A 271 -22.77 11.45 2.21
CA TYR A 271 -23.93 10.63 1.86
C TYR A 271 -23.49 9.19 1.57
N THR A 272 -24.41 8.27 1.65
CA THR A 272 -24.18 6.87 1.23
C THR A 272 -24.59 6.70 -0.22
N VAL A 273 -23.81 5.92 -0.96
CA VAL A 273 -24.10 5.55 -2.34
C VAL A 273 -24.14 4.05 -2.43
N GLU A 274 -25.27 3.52 -2.87
CA GLU A 274 -25.40 2.13 -3.30
C GLU A 274 -25.07 2.06 -4.79
N MET A 275 -24.20 1.11 -5.14
CA MET A 275 -23.79 0.92 -6.52
C MET A 275 -23.48 -0.52 -6.80
N GLU A 276 -23.85 -0.96 -7.98
CA GLU A 276 -23.37 -2.19 -8.56
C GLU A 276 -21.97 -1.96 -9.16
N LYS A 277 -21.00 -2.76 -8.77
CA LYS A 277 -19.61 -2.58 -9.19
C LYS A 277 -18.93 -3.90 -9.49
N LYS A 278 -18.08 -3.91 -10.53
CA LYS A 278 -17.18 -5.03 -10.80
C LYS A 278 -16.28 -5.26 -9.60
N SER A 279 -16.34 -6.45 -9.02
CA SER A 279 -15.52 -6.87 -7.89
C SER A 279 -14.26 -7.61 -8.34
N LEU A 280 -14.38 -8.55 -9.28
CA LEU A 280 -13.24 -9.21 -9.91
C LEU A 280 -13.32 -9.10 -11.43
N SER A 281 -12.17 -8.99 -12.07
CA SER A 281 -12.05 -9.01 -13.52
C SER A 281 -10.65 -9.49 -13.91
N PRO A 282 -10.52 -10.41 -14.86
CA PRO A 282 -9.24 -10.86 -15.39
C PRO A 282 -8.60 -9.80 -16.31
N PHE A 283 -9.40 -8.88 -16.82
CA PHE A 283 -8.92 -7.86 -17.77
C PHE A 283 -8.30 -6.68 -17.04
N SER A 284 -7.17 -6.23 -17.56
CA SER A 284 -6.46 -5.05 -17.06
C SER A 284 -6.33 -4.01 -18.16
N ASP A 285 -7.09 -2.93 -18.06
CA ASP A 285 -7.05 -1.81 -19.01
C ASP A 285 -5.71 -1.04 -18.99
N LYS A 286 -4.81 -1.39 -18.09
CA LYS A 286 -3.52 -0.68 -17.89
C LYS A 286 -2.32 -1.47 -18.34
N LYS A 287 -2.50 -2.71 -18.81
CA LYS A 287 -1.42 -3.60 -19.18
C LYS A 287 -1.79 -4.44 -20.38
N TYR A 288 -0.81 -4.67 -21.25
CA TYR A 288 -0.87 -5.72 -22.26
C TYR A 288 -0.44 -7.04 -21.63
N ILE A 289 -1.19 -8.09 -21.95
CA ILE A 289 -0.85 -9.46 -21.60
C ILE A 289 -0.29 -10.10 -22.86
N THR A 290 0.95 -10.53 -22.81
CA THR A 290 1.59 -11.29 -23.91
C THR A 290 1.76 -12.73 -23.47
N ARG A 291 1.41 -13.65 -24.35
CA ARG A 291 1.58 -15.08 -24.15
C ARG A 291 2.85 -15.54 -24.86
N ASN A 292 3.70 -16.26 -24.16
CA ASN A 292 4.89 -16.87 -24.73
C ASN A 292 4.91 -18.35 -24.33
N GLY A 293 4.30 -19.20 -25.18
CA GLY A 293 3.99 -20.58 -24.84
C GLY A 293 2.96 -20.66 -23.72
N ASP A 294 3.28 -21.36 -22.64
CA ASP A 294 2.45 -21.47 -21.46
C ASP A 294 2.67 -20.35 -20.43
N ASP A 295 3.67 -19.51 -20.65
CA ASP A 295 3.97 -18.38 -19.77
C ASP A 295 3.28 -17.09 -20.21
N PHE A 296 2.75 -16.34 -19.22
CA PHE A 296 2.18 -15.02 -19.42
C PHE A 296 3.12 -13.95 -18.91
N THR A 297 3.34 -12.93 -19.74
CA THR A 297 4.07 -11.73 -19.34
C THR A 297 3.20 -10.50 -19.53
N THR A 298 3.23 -9.57 -18.58
CA THR A 298 2.46 -8.32 -18.66
C THR A 298 3.38 -7.12 -18.85
N TYR A 299 3.04 -6.26 -19.79
CA TYR A 299 3.74 -5.01 -20.02
C TYR A 299 2.79 -3.82 -19.82
N SER A 300 3.29 -2.74 -19.25
CA SER A 300 2.55 -1.47 -19.19
C SER A 300 2.38 -0.88 -20.59
N TYR A 301 1.30 -0.13 -20.82
CA TYR A 301 1.14 0.64 -22.06
C TYR A 301 2.36 1.54 -22.28
N GLY A 302 2.84 1.60 -23.55
CA GLY A 302 4.04 2.32 -23.94
C GLY A 302 5.37 1.61 -23.63
N HIS A 303 5.33 0.36 -23.17
CA HIS A 303 6.54 -0.42 -22.96
C HIS A 303 7.20 -0.73 -24.33
N TYR A 304 8.53 -0.56 -24.42
CA TYR A 304 9.27 -0.69 -25.70
C TYR A 304 9.12 -2.04 -26.41
N ARG A 305 8.78 -3.10 -25.71
CA ARG A 305 8.53 -4.43 -26.28
C ARG A 305 7.16 -4.59 -26.92
N ILE A 306 6.26 -3.60 -26.75
CA ILE A 306 4.89 -3.63 -27.30
C ILE A 306 4.78 -2.81 -28.58
N SER A 307 5.75 -1.95 -28.87
CA SER A 307 5.68 -0.93 -29.94
C SER A 307 5.66 -1.48 -31.37
N ASN A 308 5.59 -2.78 -31.60
CA ASN A 308 5.66 -3.41 -32.92
C ASN A 308 4.52 -4.40 -33.19
N GLN A 309 3.34 -4.21 -32.61
CA GLN A 309 2.13 -4.96 -32.98
C GLN A 309 1.05 -4.04 -33.49
#